data_d97863db4aceb8efc7e7098cfcbb5318
#
_entry.id   d97863db4aceb8efc7e7098cfcbb5318
#
_cell.length_a   1.000
_cell.length_b   1.000
_cell.length_c   1.000
_cell.angle_alpha   90.00
_cell.angle_beta   90.00
_cell.angle_gamma   90.00
#
_symmetry.space_group_name_H-M   'P 1'
#
loop_
_entity.id
_entity.type
_entity.pdbx_description
1 polymer ?
#
loop_
_entity_poly.entity_id
_entity_poly.type
_entity_poly.pdbx_seq_one_letter_code
_entity_poly.pdbx_strand_id
1 'polypeptide(L)'
;MGILLALSTYAVLGIFLVLLCGRLLTSWKAARIVRGYAPSPPFTPCLVLKVVGDILFLSRLLRTNDLLWIGEWLFHCTFPLVVLRHLVFFLNPVPEWVGFLQPFGIFAGYVLPLSLIYIFTVKLSREKGYFPSYNFFLLILLLLLSMTGILLRTVFKPDLVAVKGFVLGILGLSLQSVPLDFLFVIHFSLVLVFILYLPTHIFAAPLVMLDARQREEELRRVMHGEKR
;
A
#
# COMPACT_ATOMS: atom_id res chain seq x y z
N MET A 1 6.24 -1.98 28.46
CA MET A 1 6.47 -1.91 27.00
C MET A 1 5.18 -2.19 26.21
N GLY A 2 4.43 -3.23 26.53
CA GLY A 2 3.18 -3.59 25.82
C GLY A 2 2.11 -2.51 25.78
N ILE A 3 1.85 -1.88 26.92
CA ILE A 3 0.86 -0.80 27.02
C ILE A 3 1.27 0.40 26.12
N LEU A 4 2.55 0.76 26.10
CA LEU A 4 3.05 1.83 25.23
C LEU A 4 2.85 1.51 23.75
N LEU A 5 3.12 0.27 23.33
CA LEU A 5 2.95 -0.16 21.95
C LEU A 5 1.46 -0.19 21.55
N ALA A 6 0.57 -0.61 22.45
CA ALA A 6 -0.87 -0.56 22.21
C ALA A 6 -1.40 0.87 22.14
N LEU A 7 -0.98 1.75 23.06
CA LEU A 7 -1.36 3.17 23.02
C LEU A 7 -0.84 3.87 21.77
N SER A 8 0.40 3.60 21.36
CA SER A 8 0.93 4.15 20.10
C SER A 8 0.16 3.64 18.87
N THR A 9 -0.34 2.39 18.90
CA THR A 9 -1.18 1.86 17.83
C THR A 9 -2.50 2.63 17.72
N TYR A 10 -3.20 2.87 18.85
CA TYR A 10 -4.44 3.66 18.83
C TYR A 10 -4.20 5.11 18.39
N ALA A 11 -3.12 5.73 18.85
CA ALA A 11 -2.75 7.08 18.40
C ALA A 11 -2.49 7.12 16.89
N VAL A 12 -1.73 6.17 16.35
CA VAL A 12 -1.43 6.06 14.91
C VAL A 12 -2.70 5.82 14.10
N LEU A 13 -3.60 4.94 14.55
CA LEU A 13 -4.88 4.69 13.90
C LEU A 13 -5.78 5.95 13.90
N GLY A 14 -5.82 6.69 15.00
CA GLY A 14 -6.52 7.96 15.08
C GLY A 14 -5.97 8.98 14.08
N ILE A 15 -4.65 9.17 14.04
CA ILE A 15 -3.97 10.06 13.08
C ILE A 15 -4.24 9.59 11.63
N PHE A 16 -4.14 8.29 11.35
CA PHE A 16 -4.44 7.71 10.05
C PHE A 16 -5.86 8.07 9.59
N LEU A 17 -6.87 7.90 10.45
CA LEU A 17 -8.26 8.23 10.11
C LEU A 17 -8.42 9.72 9.82
N VAL A 18 -7.82 10.60 10.61
CA VAL A 18 -7.87 12.06 10.39
C VAL A 18 -7.22 12.42 9.04
N LEU A 19 -6.04 11.87 8.74
CA LEU A 19 -5.34 12.11 7.48
C LEU A 19 -6.14 11.55 6.29
N LEU A 20 -6.72 10.37 6.41
CA LEU A 20 -7.54 9.74 5.37
C LEU A 20 -8.80 10.58 5.10
N CYS A 21 -9.56 10.96 6.13
CA CYS A 21 -10.73 11.81 6.01
C CYS A 21 -10.38 13.17 5.37
N GLY A 22 -9.28 13.79 5.81
CA GLY A 22 -8.79 15.04 5.23
C GLY A 22 -8.48 14.91 3.73
N ARG A 23 -7.82 13.82 3.32
CA ARG A 23 -7.54 13.53 1.90
C ARG A 23 -8.81 13.30 1.09
N LEU A 24 -9.73 12.51 1.57
CA LEU A 24 -11.01 12.26 0.90
C LEU A 24 -11.83 13.54 0.73
N LEU A 25 -11.90 14.37 1.77
CA LEU A 25 -12.60 15.65 1.72
C LEU A 25 -11.96 16.62 0.73
N THR A 26 -10.63 16.75 0.72
CA THR A 26 -9.93 17.62 -0.23
C THR A 26 -10.09 17.15 -1.67
N SER A 27 -9.99 15.85 -1.92
CA SER A 27 -10.22 15.27 -3.25
C SER A 27 -11.65 15.50 -3.73
N TRP A 28 -12.63 15.33 -2.83
CA TRP A 28 -14.03 15.56 -3.15
C TRP A 28 -14.35 17.03 -3.45
N LYS A 29 -13.79 17.97 -2.67
CA LYS A 29 -13.90 19.41 -2.93
C LYS A 29 -13.26 19.78 -4.27
N ALA A 30 -12.06 19.30 -4.56
CA ALA A 30 -11.38 19.52 -5.82
C ALA A 30 -12.20 19.00 -7.01
N ALA A 31 -12.74 17.79 -6.91
CA ALA A 31 -13.62 17.22 -7.94
C ALA A 31 -14.89 18.05 -8.17
N ARG A 32 -15.47 18.65 -7.14
CA ARG A 32 -16.64 19.56 -7.28
C ARG A 32 -16.29 20.85 -8.01
N ILE A 33 -15.15 21.46 -7.68
CA ILE A 33 -14.69 22.68 -8.32
C ILE A 33 -14.45 22.45 -9.82
N VAL A 34 -13.74 21.38 -10.17
CA VAL A 34 -13.45 21.02 -11.57
C VAL A 34 -14.74 20.74 -12.36
N ARG A 35 -15.72 20.05 -11.77
CA ARG A 35 -17.02 19.80 -12.41
C ARG A 35 -17.84 21.06 -12.64
N GLY A 36 -17.62 22.12 -11.87
CA GLY A 36 -18.25 23.44 -12.09
C GLY A 36 -17.73 24.16 -13.33
N TYR A 37 -16.51 23.86 -13.79
CA TYR A 37 -15.87 24.50 -14.92
C TYR A 37 -15.92 23.68 -16.22
N ALA A 38 -15.95 22.38 -16.13
CA ALA A 38 -16.09 21.48 -17.29
C ALA A 38 -16.94 20.27 -16.91
N PRO A 39 -18.03 19.99 -17.67
CA PRO A 39 -18.79 18.78 -17.45
C PRO A 39 -17.91 17.59 -17.77
N SER A 40 -17.49 16.87 -16.73
CA SER A 40 -16.72 15.64 -16.88
C SER A 40 -17.52 14.61 -17.69
N PRO A 41 -16.86 13.83 -18.54
CA PRO A 41 -17.52 12.75 -19.27
C PRO A 41 -18.21 11.80 -18.27
N PRO A 42 -19.38 11.24 -18.65
CA PRO A 42 -20.12 10.36 -17.78
C PRO A 42 -19.23 9.16 -17.37
N PHE A 43 -19.40 8.71 -16.15
CA PHE A 43 -18.78 7.48 -15.65
C PHE A 43 -19.25 6.30 -16.48
N THR A 44 -18.42 5.85 -17.41
CA THR A 44 -18.74 4.66 -18.21
C THR A 44 -18.08 3.42 -17.61
N PRO A 45 -18.72 2.24 -17.63
CA PRO A 45 -18.08 1.00 -17.17
C PRO A 45 -16.73 0.73 -17.86
N CYS A 46 -16.64 1.11 -19.14
CA CYS A 46 -15.40 1.01 -19.91
C CYS A 46 -14.26 1.88 -19.33
N LEU A 47 -14.56 3.08 -18.85
CA LEU A 47 -13.56 3.94 -18.19
C LEU A 47 -13.06 3.29 -16.90
N VAL A 48 -13.97 2.76 -16.08
CA VAL A 48 -13.60 2.07 -14.83
C VAL A 48 -12.72 0.86 -15.12
N LEU A 49 -13.08 0.05 -16.12
CA LEU A 49 -12.30 -1.13 -16.51
C LEU A 49 -10.89 -0.74 -16.99
N LYS A 50 -10.76 0.34 -17.77
CA LYS A 50 -9.45 0.89 -18.18
C LYS A 50 -8.62 1.34 -16.98
N VAL A 51 -9.22 2.04 -16.02
CA VAL A 51 -8.52 2.50 -14.79
C VAL A 51 -8.08 1.32 -13.94
N VAL A 52 -8.95 0.32 -13.77
CA VAL A 52 -8.59 -0.92 -13.05
C VAL A 52 -7.43 -1.64 -13.76
N GLY A 53 -7.48 -1.76 -15.08
CA GLY A 53 -6.38 -2.32 -15.87
C GLY A 53 -5.07 -1.53 -15.72
N ASP A 54 -5.14 -0.20 -15.71
CA ASP A 54 -3.95 0.64 -15.50
C ASP A 54 -3.34 0.47 -14.11
N ILE A 55 -4.18 0.26 -13.08
CA ILE A 55 -3.72 0.03 -11.71
C ILE A 55 -3.12 -1.38 -11.57
N LEU A 56 -3.80 -2.41 -12.07
CA LEU A 56 -3.36 -3.80 -11.92
C LEU A 56 -2.10 -4.12 -12.73
N PHE A 57 -2.01 -3.59 -13.95
CA PHE A 57 -0.91 -3.89 -14.86
C PHE A 57 0.12 -2.76 -14.97
N LEU A 58 -0.09 -1.63 -14.26
CA LEU A 58 0.77 -0.45 -14.34
C LEU A 58 1.07 -0.05 -15.79
N SER A 59 0.06 -0.13 -16.68
CA SER A 59 0.22 -0.07 -18.13
C SER A 59 0.82 1.25 -18.63
N ARG A 60 0.67 2.33 -17.89
CA ARG A 60 1.36 3.60 -18.19
C ARG A 60 2.87 3.50 -17.94
N LEU A 61 3.26 2.86 -16.84
CA LEU A 61 4.68 2.67 -16.52
C LEU A 61 5.36 1.74 -17.53
N LEU A 62 4.66 0.68 -17.95
CA LEU A 62 5.15 -0.23 -18.99
C LEU A 62 5.51 0.48 -20.30
N ARG A 63 4.74 1.52 -20.67
CA ARG A 63 4.98 2.30 -21.91
C ARG A 63 6.09 3.33 -21.78
N THR A 64 6.43 3.74 -20.58
CA THR A 64 7.41 4.81 -20.31
C THR A 64 8.74 4.28 -19.82
N ASN A 65 8.74 3.23 -19.01
CA ASN A 65 9.94 2.63 -18.42
C ASN A 65 9.69 1.14 -18.12
N ASP A 66 10.00 0.29 -19.07
CA ASP A 66 9.82 -1.16 -19.00
C ASP A 66 10.62 -1.82 -17.87
N LEU A 67 11.86 -1.38 -17.65
CA LEU A 67 12.70 -1.92 -16.57
C LEU A 67 12.11 -1.59 -15.19
N LEU A 68 11.70 -0.36 -14.97
CA LEU A 68 11.08 0.03 -13.71
C LEU A 68 9.73 -0.70 -13.54
N TRP A 69 9.01 -0.91 -14.63
CA TRP A 69 7.74 -1.61 -14.62
C TRP A 69 7.87 -3.04 -14.07
N ILE A 70 8.91 -3.79 -14.44
CA ILE A 70 9.11 -5.16 -13.94
C ILE A 70 9.17 -5.18 -12.41
N GLY A 71 9.96 -4.30 -11.81
CA GLY A 71 10.10 -4.21 -10.36
C GLY A 71 8.82 -3.76 -9.65
N GLU A 72 8.21 -2.69 -10.15
CA GLU A 72 6.97 -2.14 -9.58
C GLU A 72 5.79 -3.10 -9.71
N TRP A 73 5.67 -3.80 -10.85
CA TRP A 73 4.63 -4.82 -11.04
C TRP A 73 4.82 -6.01 -10.10
N LEU A 74 6.06 -6.50 -9.96
CA LEU A 74 6.38 -7.59 -9.05
C LEU A 74 6.10 -7.18 -7.59
N PHE A 75 6.43 -5.94 -7.20
CA PHE A 75 6.09 -5.37 -5.90
C PHE A 75 4.56 -5.35 -5.69
N HIS A 76 3.79 -4.84 -6.66
CA HIS A 76 2.33 -4.72 -6.54
C HIS A 76 1.60 -6.08 -6.54
N CYS A 77 2.22 -7.13 -7.08
CA CYS A 77 1.71 -8.50 -6.96
C CYS A 77 2.06 -9.14 -5.60
N THR A 78 3.28 -8.95 -5.13
CA THR A 78 3.76 -9.62 -3.91
C THR A 78 3.31 -8.96 -2.64
N PHE A 79 3.26 -7.63 -2.60
CA PHE A 79 2.88 -6.87 -1.41
C PHE A 79 1.46 -7.21 -0.89
N PRO A 80 0.40 -7.23 -1.74
CA PRO A 80 -0.93 -7.65 -1.29
C PRO A 80 -0.97 -9.09 -0.74
N LEU A 81 -0.23 -10.01 -1.34
CA LEU A 81 -0.17 -11.40 -0.86
C LEU A 81 0.47 -11.48 0.53
N VAL A 82 1.51 -10.69 0.78
CA VAL A 82 2.12 -10.59 2.11
C VAL A 82 1.12 -10.00 3.12
N VAL A 83 0.39 -8.94 2.75
CA VAL A 83 -0.64 -8.34 3.62
C VAL A 83 -1.76 -9.34 3.90
N LEU A 84 -2.29 -10.02 2.87
CA LEU A 84 -3.35 -11.02 3.03
C LEU A 84 -2.93 -12.18 3.93
N ARG A 85 -1.67 -12.59 3.85
CA ARG A 85 -1.13 -13.60 4.76
C ARG A 85 -1.17 -13.16 6.23
N HIS A 86 -0.97 -11.87 6.52
CA HIS A 86 -1.03 -11.34 7.89
C HIS A 86 -2.44 -11.37 8.49
N LEU A 87 -3.49 -11.56 7.68
CA LEU A 87 -4.87 -11.69 8.18
C LEU A 87 -5.03 -12.82 9.21
N VAL A 88 -4.15 -13.81 9.21
CA VAL A 88 -4.14 -14.89 10.22
C VAL A 88 -4.06 -14.35 11.66
N PHE A 89 -3.42 -13.19 11.86
CA PHE A 89 -3.29 -12.56 13.18
C PHE A 89 -4.49 -11.70 13.57
N PHE A 90 -5.32 -11.29 12.62
CA PHE A 90 -6.46 -10.40 12.81
C PHE A 90 -7.80 -11.13 12.89
N LEU A 91 -7.86 -12.38 12.45
CA LEU A 91 -9.11 -13.15 12.34
C LEU A 91 -9.14 -14.31 13.34
N ASN A 92 -10.30 -14.45 14.03
CA ASN A 92 -10.57 -15.58 14.93
C ASN A 92 -12.06 -15.94 14.88
N PRO A 93 -12.47 -17.11 14.35
CA PRO A 93 -11.64 -18.14 13.71
C PRO A 93 -11.00 -17.67 12.39
N VAL A 94 -9.90 -18.31 11.98
CA VAL A 94 -9.25 -18.03 10.70
C VAL A 94 -10.02 -18.76 9.58
N PRO A 95 -10.54 -18.06 8.57
CA PRO A 95 -11.21 -18.69 7.43
C PRO A 95 -10.25 -19.60 6.62
N GLU A 96 -10.78 -20.66 6.03
CA GLU A 96 -9.98 -21.65 5.26
C GLU A 96 -9.22 -20.99 4.08
N TRP A 97 -9.83 -20.04 3.38
CA TRP A 97 -9.18 -19.33 2.27
C TRP A 97 -7.92 -18.59 2.68
N VAL A 98 -7.86 -18.08 3.92
CA VAL A 98 -6.64 -17.46 4.47
C VAL A 98 -5.55 -18.52 4.65
N GLY A 99 -5.91 -19.73 5.12
CA GLY A 99 -5.02 -20.87 5.19
C GLY A 99 -4.46 -21.24 3.81
N PHE A 100 -5.32 -21.29 2.80
CA PHE A 100 -4.91 -21.58 1.42
C PHE A 100 -3.90 -20.56 0.86
N LEU A 101 -4.03 -19.27 1.23
CA LEU A 101 -3.12 -18.20 0.79
C LEU A 101 -1.74 -18.22 1.50
N GLN A 102 -1.59 -18.96 2.60
CA GLN A 102 -0.34 -18.94 3.39
C GLN A 102 0.93 -19.27 2.57
N PRO A 103 0.99 -20.34 1.75
CA PRO A 103 2.20 -20.67 0.98
C PRO A 103 2.55 -19.57 -0.03
N PHE A 104 1.54 -18.99 -0.71
CA PHE A 104 1.73 -17.90 -1.67
C PHE A 104 2.25 -16.63 -0.99
N GLY A 105 1.71 -16.27 0.18
CA GLY A 105 2.18 -15.14 0.96
C GLY A 105 3.59 -15.35 1.53
N ILE A 106 4.00 -16.60 1.84
CA ILE A 106 5.36 -16.93 2.23
C ILE A 106 6.32 -16.71 1.06
N PHE A 107 6.00 -17.27 -0.11
CA PHE A 107 6.81 -17.07 -1.32
C PHE A 107 6.93 -15.59 -1.67
N ALA A 108 5.79 -14.87 -1.68
CA ALA A 108 5.75 -13.42 -1.92
C ALA A 108 6.63 -12.65 -0.93
N GLY A 109 6.70 -13.08 0.34
CA GLY A 109 7.54 -12.47 1.37
C GLY A 109 9.04 -12.53 1.07
N TYR A 110 9.51 -13.55 0.35
CA TYR A 110 10.91 -13.62 -0.10
C TYR A 110 11.15 -12.81 -1.38
N VAL A 111 10.17 -12.77 -2.28
CA VAL A 111 10.29 -12.03 -3.54
C VAL A 111 10.17 -10.52 -3.33
N LEU A 112 9.39 -10.09 -2.35
CA LEU A 112 9.13 -8.67 -2.07
C LEU A 112 10.41 -7.83 -1.86
N PRO A 113 11.36 -8.18 -0.98
CA PRO A 113 12.58 -7.39 -0.82
C PRO A 113 13.45 -7.38 -2.08
N LEU A 114 13.45 -8.46 -2.87
CA LEU A 114 14.18 -8.52 -4.14
C LEU A 114 13.61 -7.51 -5.15
N SER A 115 12.28 -7.41 -5.24
CA SER A 115 11.62 -6.41 -6.09
C SER A 115 11.95 -4.99 -5.63
N LEU A 116 11.96 -4.72 -4.33
CA LEU A 116 12.28 -3.41 -3.76
C LEU A 116 13.76 -3.02 -4.02
N ILE A 117 14.70 -3.95 -3.86
CA ILE A 117 16.12 -3.75 -4.18
C ILE A 117 16.27 -3.46 -5.68
N TYR A 118 15.57 -4.22 -6.53
CA TYR A 118 15.59 -4.00 -7.97
C TYR A 118 15.06 -2.60 -8.34
N ILE A 119 13.90 -2.19 -7.79
CA ILE A 119 13.34 -0.84 -7.98
C ILE A 119 14.36 0.22 -7.56
N PHE A 120 14.98 0.03 -6.39
CA PHE A 120 15.97 0.96 -5.85
C PHE A 120 17.17 1.12 -6.81
N THR A 121 17.71 0.01 -7.31
CA THR A 121 18.86 0.02 -8.22
C THR A 121 18.51 0.67 -9.57
N VAL A 122 17.34 0.37 -10.14
CA VAL A 122 16.89 0.99 -11.39
C VAL A 122 16.71 2.50 -11.23
N LYS A 123 16.05 2.93 -10.15
CA LYS A 123 15.85 4.37 -9.87
C LYS A 123 17.18 5.08 -9.67
N LEU A 124 18.09 4.51 -8.88
CA LEU A 124 19.41 5.11 -8.63
C LEU A 124 20.25 5.23 -9.91
N SER A 125 20.13 4.26 -10.82
CA SER A 125 20.94 4.22 -12.06
C SER A 125 20.41 5.15 -13.15
N ARG A 126 19.08 5.30 -13.28
CA ARG A 126 18.45 5.99 -14.39
C ARG A 126 17.90 7.37 -14.06
N GLU A 127 17.43 7.60 -12.85
CA GLU A 127 16.87 8.88 -12.43
C GLU A 127 17.91 9.78 -11.75
N LYS A 128 19.10 9.93 -12.39
CA LYS A 128 20.16 10.79 -11.89
C LYS A 128 19.68 12.25 -11.81
N GLY A 129 19.22 12.66 -10.67
CA GLY A 129 18.94 14.07 -10.37
C GLY A 129 17.57 14.41 -9.78
N TYR A 130 16.56 13.57 -9.88
CA TYR A 130 15.26 13.85 -9.30
C TYR A 130 14.62 12.62 -8.65
N PHE A 131 15.03 12.34 -7.42
CA PHE A 131 14.36 11.34 -6.59
C PHE A 131 13.62 12.07 -5.46
N PRO A 132 12.28 12.17 -5.48
CA PRO A 132 11.57 12.81 -4.39
C PRO A 132 11.88 12.12 -3.08
N SER A 133 12.34 12.86 -2.08
CA SER A 133 12.73 12.34 -0.76
C SER A 133 11.65 11.46 -0.12
N TYR A 134 10.39 11.78 -0.38
CA TYR A 134 9.23 11.02 0.08
C TYR A 134 9.21 9.58 -0.47
N ASN A 135 9.41 9.40 -1.77
CA ASN A 135 9.41 8.08 -2.42
C ASN A 135 10.63 7.26 -1.98
N PHE A 136 11.76 7.91 -1.79
CA PHE A 136 12.97 7.28 -1.27
C PHE A 136 12.75 6.74 0.15
N PHE A 137 12.18 7.56 1.04
CA PHE A 137 11.88 7.14 2.40
C PHE A 137 10.91 5.95 2.43
N LEU A 138 9.83 5.99 1.63
CA LEU A 138 8.86 4.90 1.55
C LEU A 138 9.50 3.60 1.06
N LEU A 139 10.39 3.69 0.07
CA LEU A 139 11.11 2.52 -0.45
C LEU A 139 12.02 1.89 0.61
N ILE A 140 12.78 2.71 1.35
CA ILE A 140 13.62 2.23 2.46
C ILE A 140 12.75 1.63 3.57
N LEU A 141 11.66 2.28 3.94
CA LEU A 141 10.73 1.78 4.97
C LEU A 141 10.17 0.41 4.60
N LEU A 142 9.70 0.22 3.36
CA LEU A 142 9.20 -1.05 2.85
C LEU A 142 10.30 -2.12 2.79
N LEU A 143 11.52 -1.75 2.44
CA LEU A 143 12.66 -2.66 2.46
C LEU A 143 12.98 -3.12 3.88
N LEU A 144 13.03 -2.21 4.85
CA LEU A 144 13.23 -2.56 6.26
C LEU A 144 12.10 -3.44 6.80
N LEU A 145 10.84 -3.14 6.45
CA LEU A 145 9.68 -3.96 6.81
C LEU A 145 9.81 -5.38 6.25
N SER A 146 10.15 -5.52 4.98
CA SER A 146 10.28 -6.85 4.35
C SER A 146 11.45 -7.64 4.93
N MET A 147 12.59 -7.01 5.18
CA MET A 147 13.77 -7.64 5.78
C MET A 147 13.51 -8.09 7.22
N THR A 148 12.94 -7.23 8.06
CA THR A 148 12.57 -7.60 9.45
C THR A 148 11.53 -8.70 9.48
N GLY A 149 10.57 -8.73 8.54
CA GLY A 149 9.59 -9.81 8.39
C GLY A 149 10.22 -11.16 8.05
N ILE A 150 11.22 -11.18 7.15
CA ILE A 150 11.98 -12.40 6.84
C ILE A 150 12.77 -12.87 8.06
N LEU A 151 13.47 -11.97 8.76
CA LEU A 151 14.25 -12.31 9.95
C LEU A 151 13.36 -12.89 11.06
N LEU A 152 12.17 -12.33 11.30
CA LEU A 152 11.19 -12.87 12.25
C LEU A 152 10.75 -14.28 11.87
N ARG A 153 10.62 -14.57 10.57
CA ARG A 153 10.20 -15.88 10.12
C ARG A 153 11.31 -16.94 10.20
N THR A 154 12.54 -16.56 9.83
CA THR A 154 13.64 -17.52 9.61
C THR A 154 14.52 -17.69 10.84
N VAL A 155 14.84 -16.60 11.53
CA VAL A 155 15.84 -16.57 12.61
C VAL A 155 15.18 -16.48 13.98
N PHE A 156 14.38 -15.46 14.22
CA PHE A 156 13.90 -15.14 15.57
C PHE A 156 12.63 -15.92 15.98
N LYS A 157 11.76 -16.29 15.04
CA LYS A 157 10.57 -17.14 15.22
C LYS A 157 9.78 -16.84 16.50
N PRO A 158 9.20 -15.64 16.65
CA PRO A 158 8.43 -15.29 17.84
C PRO A 158 7.26 -16.25 18.06
N ASP A 159 6.76 -16.33 19.28
CA ASP A 159 5.56 -17.08 19.59
C ASP A 159 4.34 -16.48 18.85
N LEU A 160 3.87 -17.20 17.83
CA LEU A 160 2.76 -16.76 16.98
C LEU A 160 1.43 -16.68 17.74
N VAL A 161 1.26 -17.47 18.82
CA VAL A 161 0.07 -17.43 19.67
C VAL A 161 0.06 -16.13 20.45
N ALA A 162 1.20 -15.77 21.05
CA ALA A 162 1.35 -14.51 21.78
C ALA A 162 1.20 -13.30 20.85
N VAL A 163 1.78 -13.34 19.62
CA VAL A 163 1.59 -12.29 18.59
C VAL A 163 0.12 -12.14 18.23
N LYS A 164 -0.59 -13.24 17.96
CA LYS A 164 -2.02 -13.22 17.64
C LYS A 164 -2.84 -12.69 18.82
N GLY A 165 -2.56 -13.14 20.03
CA GLY A 165 -3.21 -12.67 21.25
C GLY A 165 -3.07 -11.15 21.41
N PHE A 166 -1.85 -10.62 21.21
CA PHE A 166 -1.58 -9.18 21.26
C PHE A 166 -2.37 -8.40 20.22
N VAL A 167 -2.37 -8.85 18.95
CA VAL A 167 -3.10 -8.18 17.86
C VAL A 167 -4.61 -8.19 18.10
N LEU A 168 -5.18 -9.35 18.50
CA LEU A 168 -6.60 -9.46 18.85
C LEU A 168 -6.93 -8.64 20.09
N GLY A 169 -6.01 -8.54 21.06
CA GLY A 169 -6.15 -7.68 22.22
C GLY A 169 -6.29 -6.20 21.82
N ILE A 170 -5.46 -5.71 20.89
CA ILE A 170 -5.60 -4.35 20.35
C ILE A 170 -6.96 -4.15 19.69
N LEU A 171 -7.41 -5.10 18.85
CA LEU A 171 -8.72 -4.99 18.19
C LEU A 171 -9.89 -5.02 19.17
N GLY A 172 -9.78 -5.81 20.23
CA GLY A 172 -10.79 -5.94 21.29
C GLY A 172 -10.69 -4.90 22.40
N LEU A 173 -9.82 -3.88 22.25
CA LEU A 173 -9.53 -2.85 23.28
C LEU A 173 -9.10 -3.45 24.63
N SER A 174 -8.55 -4.65 24.62
CA SER A 174 -7.99 -5.35 25.77
C SER A 174 -6.47 -5.33 25.72
N LEU A 175 -5.85 -4.72 26.76
CA LEU A 175 -4.39 -4.61 26.82
C LEU A 175 -3.77 -5.96 27.22
N GLN A 176 -3.23 -6.67 26.23
CA GLN A 176 -2.51 -7.93 26.45
C GLN A 176 -0.99 -7.71 26.50
N SER A 177 -0.28 -8.67 27.09
CA SER A 177 1.18 -8.63 27.09
C SER A 177 1.75 -8.77 25.69
N VAL A 178 2.73 -7.93 25.34
CA VAL A 178 3.47 -8.01 24.07
C VAL A 178 4.46 -9.17 24.11
N PRO A 179 4.63 -9.93 23.03
CA PRO A 179 5.81 -10.78 22.87
C PRO A 179 7.09 -9.96 23.10
N LEU A 180 7.95 -10.39 24.01
CA LEU A 180 9.17 -9.68 24.41
C LEU A 180 10.30 -9.76 23.35
N ASP A 181 10.00 -10.21 22.15
CA ASP A 181 10.96 -10.27 21.05
C ASP A 181 11.25 -8.85 20.52
N PHE A 182 12.49 -8.42 20.67
CA PHE A 182 12.93 -7.08 20.25
C PHE A 182 12.69 -6.83 18.75
N LEU A 183 12.92 -7.82 17.90
CA LEU A 183 12.72 -7.69 16.46
C LEU A 183 11.23 -7.58 16.10
N PHE A 184 10.34 -8.24 16.86
CA PHE A 184 8.90 -8.09 16.70
C PHE A 184 8.48 -6.64 16.99
N VAL A 185 9.00 -6.04 18.06
CA VAL A 185 8.70 -4.64 18.42
C VAL A 185 9.18 -3.68 17.33
N ILE A 186 10.38 -3.90 16.77
CA ILE A 186 10.89 -3.10 15.64
C ILE A 186 9.97 -3.25 14.43
N HIS A 187 9.67 -4.47 14.01
CA HIS A 187 8.81 -4.73 12.85
C HIS A 187 7.44 -4.09 13.03
N PHE A 188 6.82 -4.26 14.18
CA PHE A 188 5.53 -3.67 14.47
C PHE A 188 5.57 -2.14 14.48
N SER A 189 6.63 -1.53 15.04
CA SER A 189 6.83 -0.08 15.00
C SER A 189 7.00 0.46 13.57
N LEU A 190 7.74 -0.25 12.71
CA LEU A 190 7.85 0.09 11.29
C LEU A 190 6.49 -0.01 10.58
N VAL A 191 5.64 -0.99 10.93
CA VAL A 191 4.25 -1.08 10.43
C VAL A 191 3.44 0.14 10.85
N LEU A 192 3.57 0.61 12.09
CA LEU A 192 2.88 1.83 12.54
C LEU A 192 3.31 3.06 11.74
N VAL A 193 4.62 3.22 11.50
CA VAL A 193 5.13 4.29 10.63
C VAL A 193 4.57 4.15 9.21
N PHE A 194 4.54 2.94 8.67
CA PHE A 194 3.99 2.68 7.34
C PHE A 194 2.50 3.05 7.23
N ILE A 195 1.68 2.75 8.25
CA ILE A 195 0.25 3.11 8.29
C ILE A 195 0.06 4.62 8.11
N LEU A 196 0.93 5.46 8.68
CA LEU A 196 0.84 6.92 8.50
C LEU A 196 1.09 7.39 7.06
N TYR A 197 1.79 6.59 6.24
CA TYR A 197 2.02 6.88 4.83
C TYR A 197 0.89 6.41 3.90
N LEU A 198 0.05 5.46 4.33
CA LEU A 198 -1.01 4.88 3.50
C LEU A 198 -1.99 5.93 2.94
N PRO A 199 -2.47 6.94 3.70
CA PRO A 199 -3.45 7.91 3.19
C PRO A 199 -2.92 8.73 2.01
N THR A 200 -1.60 8.95 1.95
CA THR A 200 -1.00 9.78 0.90
C THR A 200 -0.65 9.00 -0.36
N HIS A 201 -0.38 7.70 -0.26
CA HIS A 201 0.13 6.90 -1.38
C HIS A 201 -0.94 5.97 -1.97
N ILE A 202 -1.51 5.09 -1.17
CA ILE A 202 -2.43 4.05 -1.66
C ILE A 202 -3.79 4.63 -2.07
N PHE A 203 -4.35 5.53 -1.25
CA PHE A 203 -5.69 6.05 -1.52
C PHE A 203 -5.70 7.21 -2.52
N ALA A 204 -4.59 7.92 -2.69
CA ALA A 204 -4.50 8.98 -3.68
C ALA A 204 -4.30 8.44 -5.12
N ALA A 205 -3.56 7.34 -5.30
CA ALA A 205 -3.21 6.81 -6.62
C ALA A 205 -4.44 6.46 -7.49
N PRO A 206 -5.46 5.72 -7.01
CA PRO A 206 -6.64 5.42 -7.81
C PRO A 206 -7.42 6.66 -8.25
N LEU A 207 -7.53 7.66 -7.37
CA LEU A 207 -8.23 8.93 -7.66
C LEU A 207 -7.48 9.76 -8.71
N VAL A 208 -6.15 9.84 -8.59
CA VAL A 208 -5.29 10.53 -9.57
C VAL A 208 -5.33 9.84 -10.93
N MET A 209 -5.34 8.51 -10.97
CA MET A 209 -5.44 7.75 -12.21
C MET A 209 -6.79 7.95 -12.90
N LEU A 210 -7.87 7.98 -12.12
CA LEU A 210 -9.20 8.25 -12.64
C LEU A 210 -9.29 9.64 -13.26
N ASP A 211 -8.84 10.68 -12.55
CA ASP A 211 -8.82 12.05 -13.03
C ASP A 211 -7.95 12.19 -14.30
N ALA A 212 -6.78 11.59 -14.33
CA ALA A 212 -5.90 11.59 -15.48
C ALA A 212 -6.56 10.93 -16.72
N ARG A 213 -7.28 9.81 -16.54
CA ARG A 213 -8.00 9.15 -17.63
C ARG A 213 -9.19 9.98 -18.13
N GLN A 214 -9.93 10.61 -17.23
CA GLN A 214 -11.02 11.51 -17.63
C GLN A 214 -10.51 12.67 -18.50
N ARG A 215 -9.40 13.29 -18.11
CA ARG A 215 -8.75 14.36 -18.90
C ARG A 215 -8.23 13.88 -20.26
N GLU A 216 -7.64 12.69 -20.34
CA GLU A 216 -7.24 12.10 -21.63
C GLU A 216 -8.43 11.88 -22.58
N GLU A 217 -9.53 11.35 -22.06
CA GLU A 217 -10.71 11.14 -22.90
C GLU A 217 -11.35 12.46 -23.37
N GLU A 218 -11.34 13.47 -22.52
CA GLU A 218 -11.80 14.81 -22.90
C GLU A 218 -10.91 15.43 -23.98
N LEU A 219 -9.60 15.39 -23.81
CA LEU A 219 -8.64 15.85 -24.83
C LEU A 219 -8.81 15.13 -26.16
N ARG A 220 -9.01 13.82 -26.14
CA ARG A 220 -9.26 13.04 -27.38
C ARG A 220 -10.53 13.49 -28.08
N ARG A 221 -11.63 13.74 -27.36
CA ARG A 221 -12.89 14.24 -27.95
C ARG A 221 -12.70 15.60 -28.61
N VAL A 222 -12.00 16.51 -27.93
CA VAL A 222 -11.71 17.85 -28.48
C VAL A 222 -10.86 17.75 -29.75
N MET A 223 -9.80 16.95 -29.73
CA MET A 223 -8.89 16.79 -30.86
C MET A 223 -9.53 16.09 -32.08
N HIS A 224 -10.47 15.17 -31.86
CA HIS A 224 -11.11 14.42 -32.93
C HIS A 224 -12.46 15.03 -33.38
N GLY A 225 -12.82 16.21 -32.88
CA GLY A 225 -14.03 16.94 -33.29
C GLY A 225 -15.34 16.23 -32.96
N GLU A 226 -15.33 15.26 -32.05
CA GLU A 226 -16.56 14.62 -31.58
C GLU A 226 -17.40 15.63 -30.80
N LYS A 227 -18.38 16.25 -31.50
CA LYS A 227 -19.40 17.10 -30.87
C LYS A 227 -20.25 16.25 -29.93
N ARG A 228 -20.58 16.83 -28.79
CA ARG A 228 -21.55 16.26 -27.81
C ARG A 228 -22.89 16.03 -28.43
#